data_9de1fdcaa6a185ca32a000ede1f31795
#
_entry.id   9de1fdcaa6a185ca32a000ede1f31795
#
_cell.length_a   1.000
_cell.length_b   1.000
_cell.length_c   1.000
_cell.angle_alpha   90.00
_cell.angle_beta   90.00
_cell.angle_gamma   90.00
#
_symmetry.space_group_name_H-M   'P 1'
#
loop_
_entity.id
_entity.type
_entity.pdbx_description
1 polymer ?
#
loop_
_entity_poly.entity_id
_entity_poly.type
_entity_poly.pdbx_seq_one_letter_code
_entity_poly.pdbx_strand_id
1 'polypeptide(L)'
;MNLNRRGFLIISGSAIAVATLPFSARAADKLKIGMIGSGRVGSALGNALVLAGHEVMFSSRHLEDDQSLAERVGAGASAGTPREAAEFGEVLFLAVPYGALPEIGKDLADLIKGKVIIDACNPFPNRDGEIANWAREKGAGLASAELLPGALIVRAFNAIGSVRMGSAYQEPGVVGMPIAGDDAEAVAVASGLIREIGYEPVLIGGLEMGRHLIPGTPLAGEHSAEEIRQIAAGLE
;
A
#
# COMPACT_ATOMS: atom_id res chain seq x y z
N MET A 1 19.61 -71.86 42.47
CA MET A 1 20.46 -71.55 41.32
C MET A 1 19.76 -70.51 40.44
N ASN A 2 20.31 -69.36 40.43
CA ASN A 2 19.65 -68.12 39.95
C ASN A 2 19.97 -67.83 38.48
N LEU A 3 18.99 -67.62 37.67
CA LEU A 3 19.14 -67.05 36.33
C LEU A 3 18.43 -65.71 36.24
N ASN A 4 19.25 -64.67 36.21
CA ASN A 4 18.81 -63.26 35.92
C ASN A 4 18.48 -63.09 34.45
N ARG A 5 17.27 -62.62 34.17
CA ARG A 5 16.87 -62.12 32.83
C ARG A 5 16.86 -60.58 32.85
N ARG A 6 17.86 -60.02 32.24
CA ARG A 6 17.88 -58.58 31.90
C ARG A 6 16.94 -58.35 30.71
N GLY A 7 15.84 -57.69 30.99
CA GLY A 7 14.94 -57.17 29.94
C GLY A 7 15.59 -55.97 29.25
N PHE A 8 15.71 -56.04 27.95
CA PHE A 8 16.15 -54.94 27.09
C PHE A 8 14.92 -54.16 26.67
N LEU A 9 14.75 -52.94 27.19
CA LEU A 9 13.72 -52.02 26.75
C LEU A 9 14.21 -51.32 25.47
N ILE A 10 13.60 -51.67 24.33
CA ILE A 10 13.77 -50.95 23.08
C ILE A 10 12.80 -49.76 23.10
N ILE A 11 13.33 -48.55 23.27
CA ILE A 11 12.57 -47.31 23.08
C ILE A 11 12.55 -47.01 21.58
N SER A 12 11.41 -47.30 20.96
CA SER A 12 11.16 -46.89 19.57
C SER A 12 10.89 -45.38 19.54
N GLY A 13 11.88 -44.62 19.20
CA GLY A 13 11.72 -43.17 18.92
C GLY A 13 10.98 -42.96 17.60
N SER A 14 9.73 -42.57 17.67
CA SER A 14 9.00 -42.11 16.49
C SER A 14 9.51 -40.72 16.10
N ALA A 15 10.31 -40.66 15.04
CA ALA A 15 10.68 -39.38 14.41
C ALA A 15 9.44 -38.81 13.73
N ILE A 16 8.89 -37.74 14.31
CA ILE A 16 7.87 -36.92 13.64
C ILE A 16 8.58 -36.15 12.54
N ALA A 17 8.45 -36.61 11.29
CA ALA A 17 8.85 -35.82 10.12
C ALA A 17 7.88 -34.66 9.99
N VAL A 18 8.32 -33.48 10.39
CA VAL A 18 7.64 -32.22 10.04
C VAL A 18 7.82 -32.03 8.53
N ALA A 19 6.80 -32.40 7.76
CA ALA A 19 6.73 -32.08 6.35
C ALA A 19 6.58 -30.57 6.22
N THR A 20 7.68 -29.89 5.91
CA THR A 20 7.64 -28.52 5.42
C THR A 20 7.01 -28.58 4.04
N LEU A 21 5.70 -28.31 3.96
CA LEU A 21 5.03 -28.07 2.69
C LEU A 21 5.74 -26.87 2.03
N PRO A 22 6.16 -27.01 0.75
CA PRO A 22 6.68 -25.86 0.05
C PRO A 22 5.57 -24.78 0.05
N PHE A 23 5.91 -23.58 0.49
CA PHE A 23 5.06 -22.41 0.32
C PHE A 23 4.91 -22.22 -1.19
N SER A 24 3.86 -22.83 -1.77
CA SER A 24 3.49 -22.57 -3.15
C SER A 24 3.21 -21.07 -3.20
N ALA A 25 4.05 -20.32 -3.91
CA ALA A 25 3.74 -18.98 -4.31
C ALA A 25 2.42 -19.05 -5.09
N ARG A 26 1.30 -18.82 -4.38
CA ARG A 26 0.00 -18.65 -4.99
C ARG A 26 0.16 -17.44 -5.90
N ALA A 27 -0.08 -17.61 -7.19
CA ALA A 27 -0.19 -16.46 -8.08
C ALA A 27 -1.16 -15.48 -7.38
N ALA A 28 -0.70 -14.27 -7.14
CA ALA A 28 -1.52 -13.27 -6.48
C ALA A 28 -2.83 -13.16 -7.25
N ASP A 29 -3.96 -13.20 -6.55
CA ASP A 29 -5.25 -13.08 -7.20
C ASP A 29 -5.30 -11.69 -7.86
N LYS A 30 -5.62 -11.67 -9.15
CA LYS A 30 -5.75 -10.43 -9.93
C LYS A 30 -6.84 -9.56 -9.31
N LEU A 31 -6.44 -8.39 -8.80
CA LEU A 31 -7.36 -7.46 -8.17
C LEU A 31 -7.84 -6.38 -9.15
N LYS A 32 -9.03 -5.86 -8.89
CA LYS A 32 -9.52 -4.62 -9.49
C LYS A 32 -9.13 -3.45 -8.61
N ILE A 33 -8.46 -2.47 -9.19
CA ILE A 33 -7.90 -1.32 -8.49
C ILE A 33 -8.48 -0.03 -9.04
N GLY A 34 -9.14 0.74 -8.17
CA GLY A 34 -9.60 2.08 -8.49
C GLY A 34 -8.49 3.11 -8.18
N MET A 35 -7.98 3.79 -9.20
CA MET A 35 -6.98 4.83 -9.07
C MET A 35 -7.66 6.20 -9.06
N ILE A 36 -7.82 6.79 -7.88
CA ILE A 36 -8.37 8.13 -7.71
C ILE A 36 -7.23 9.15 -7.76
N GLY A 37 -7.12 9.83 -8.90
CA GLY A 37 -6.02 10.72 -9.24
C GLY A 37 -4.99 10.05 -10.16
N SER A 38 -5.04 10.40 -11.44
CA SER A 38 -4.18 9.87 -12.51
C SER A 38 -3.01 10.78 -12.88
N GLY A 39 -2.64 11.70 -11.98
CA GLY A 39 -1.46 12.56 -12.14
C GLY A 39 -0.15 11.75 -12.13
N ARG A 40 1.01 12.44 -11.94
CA ARG A 40 2.33 11.80 -11.97
C ARG A 40 2.48 10.58 -11.05
N VAL A 41 1.90 10.65 -9.85
CA VAL A 41 1.93 9.53 -8.88
C VAL A 41 0.99 8.42 -9.32
N GLY A 42 -0.29 8.72 -9.54
CA GLY A 42 -1.28 7.72 -9.91
C GLY A 42 -1.02 7.04 -11.24
N SER A 43 -0.52 7.77 -12.25
CA SER A 43 -0.13 7.16 -13.53
C SER A 43 1.07 6.21 -13.38
N ALA A 44 2.07 6.58 -12.58
CA ALA A 44 3.24 5.73 -12.34
C ALA A 44 2.88 4.45 -11.59
N LEU A 45 2.13 4.56 -10.48
CA LEU A 45 1.68 3.42 -9.69
C LEU A 45 0.70 2.54 -10.46
N GLY A 46 -0.29 3.14 -11.13
CA GLY A 46 -1.29 2.40 -11.90
C GLY A 46 -0.67 1.63 -13.05
N ASN A 47 0.30 2.20 -13.76
CA ASN A 47 1.05 1.48 -14.80
C ASN A 47 1.82 0.29 -14.20
N ALA A 48 2.51 0.47 -13.06
CA ALA A 48 3.23 -0.62 -12.40
C ALA A 48 2.28 -1.74 -11.95
N LEU A 49 1.09 -1.40 -11.44
CA LEU A 49 0.06 -2.37 -11.05
C LEU A 49 -0.51 -3.14 -12.25
N VAL A 50 -0.72 -2.48 -13.40
CA VAL A 50 -1.11 -3.17 -14.64
C VAL A 50 -0.01 -4.13 -15.10
N LEU A 51 1.27 -3.72 -15.05
CA LEU A 51 2.40 -4.59 -15.36
C LEU A 51 2.52 -5.79 -14.42
N ALA A 52 2.10 -5.63 -13.16
CA ALA A 52 2.00 -6.72 -12.18
C ALA A 52 0.79 -7.66 -12.44
N GLY A 53 -0.10 -7.31 -13.37
CA GLY A 53 -1.21 -8.16 -13.81
C GLY A 53 -2.58 -7.76 -13.27
N HIS A 54 -2.70 -6.68 -12.53
CA HIS A 54 -3.98 -6.18 -12.00
C HIS A 54 -4.82 -5.45 -13.07
N GLU A 55 -6.10 -5.28 -12.79
CA GLU A 55 -6.98 -4.39 -13.56
C GLU A 55 -7.05 -3.03 -12.87
N VAL A 56 -6.72 -1.96 -13.59
CA VAL A 56 -6.70 -0.61 -13.04
C VAL A 56 -7.67 0.30 -13.78
N MET A 57 -8.57 0.96 -13.04
CA MET A 57 -9.38 2.04 -13.59
C MET A 57 -8.81 3.39 -13.13
N PHE A 58 -8.26 4.15 -14.07
CA PHE A 58 -7.76 5.50 -13.84
C PHE A 58 -8.90 6.49 -13.78
N SER A 59 -8.80 7.47 -12.88
CA SER A 59 -9.78 8.54 -12.77
C SER A 59 -9.17 9.84 -12.31
N SER A 60 -9.70 10.94 -12.83
CA SER A 60 -9.39 12.29 -12.40
C SER A 60 -10.57 13.25 -12.70
N ARG A 61 -10.29 14.54 -12.68
CA ARG A 61 -11.26 15.57 -13.14
C ARG A 61 -11.28 15.72 -14.67
N HIS A 62 -10.39 15.03 -15.37
CA HIS A 62 -10.17 15.13 -16.81
C HIS A 62 -10.26 13.74 -17.45
N LEU A 63 -11.48 13.27 -17.68
CA LEU A 63 -11.74 11.90 -18.18
C LEU A 63 -11.03 11.61 -19.51
N GLU A 64 -10.92 12.59 -20.42
CA GLU A 64 -10.25 12.43 -21.72
C GLU A 64 -8.75 12.13 -21.54
N ASP A 65 -8.10 12.78 -20.56
CA ASP A 65 -6.69 12.51 -20.23
C ASP A 65 -6.53 11.11 -19.64
N ASP A 66 -7.50 10.65 -18.82
CA ASP A 66 -7.51 9.32 -18.23
C ASP A 66 -7.72 8.24 -19.28
N GLN A 67 -8.62 8.47 -20.26
CA GLN A 67 -8.82 7.58 -21.39
C GLN A 67 -7.54 7.44 -22.22
N SER A 68 -6.91 8.57 -22.56
CA SER A 68 -5.62 8.57 -23.25
C SER A 68 -4.52 7.86 -22.47
N LEU A 69 -4.52 7.96 -21.14
CA LEU A 69 -3.58 7.24 -20.27
C LEU A 69 -3.86 5.74 -20.32
N ALA A 70 -5.11 5.32 -20.17
CA ALA A 70 -5.51 3.92 -20.19
C ALA A 70 -5.14 3.25 -21.55
N GLU A 71 -5.36 3.94 -22.66
CA GLU A 71 -4.94 3.48 -24.00
C GLU A 71 -3.43 3.26 -24.09
N ARG A 72 -2.62 4.19 -23.55
CA ARG A 72 -1.16 4.06 -23.56
C ARG A 72 -0.64 2.94 -22.65
N VAL A 73 -1.30 2.73 -21.50
CA VAL A 73 -0.96 1.65 -20.57
C VAL A 73 -1.35 0.29 -21.16
N GLY A 74 -2.48 0.20 -21.85
CA GLY A 74 -2.90 -0.97 -22.62
C GLY A 74 -3.76 -1.95 -21.82
N ALA A 75 -3.64 -3.23 -22.14
CA ALA A 75 -4.51 -4.27 -21.58
C ALA A 75 -4.44 -4.34 -20.05
N GLY A 76 -5.60 -4.30 -19.39
CA GLY A 76 -5.72 -4.23 -17.93
C GLY A 76 -5.99 -2.82 -17.41
N ALA A 77 -5.86 -1.78 -18.26
CA ALA A 77 -6.18 -0.40 -17.92
C ALA A 77 -7.53 0.01 -18.50
N SER A 78 -8.26 0.82 -17.76
CA SER A 78 -9.49 1.49 -18.16
C SER A 78 -9.55 2.88 -17.54
N ALA A 79 -10.52 3.68 -17.94
CA ALA A 79 -10.74 5.01 -17.39
C ALA A 79 -12.22 5.21 -17.05
N GLY A 80 -12.47 6.02 -16.02
CA GLY A 80 -13.79 6.38 -15.57
C GLY A 80 -13.77 7.61 -14.68
N THR A 81 -14.94 8.01 -14.21
CA THR A 81 -15.07 9.02 -13.17
C THR A 81 -14.51 8.50 -11.84
N PRO A 82 -14.18 9.38 -10.85
CA PRO A 82 -13.77 8.92 -9.52
C PRO A 82 -14.77 7.98 -8.85
N ARG A 83 -16.07 8.16 -9.10
CA ARG A 83 -17.11 7.27 -8.58
C ARG A 83 -17.08 5.90 -9.25
N GLU A 84 -16.98 5.85 -10.57
CA GLU A 84 -16.86 4.59 -11.31
C GLU A 84 -15.58 3.83 -10.91
N ALA A 85 -14.46 4.52 -10.72
CA ALA A 85 -13.23 3.91 -10.23
C ALA A 85 -13.38 3.38 -8.79
N ALA A 86 -14.11 4.10 -7.92
CA ALA A 86 -14.39 3.63 -6.57
C ALA A 86 -15.36 2.44 -6.55
N GLU A 87 -16.32 2.36 -7.45
CA GLU A 87 -17.22 1.20 -7.63
C GLU A 87 -16.47 -0.02 -8.18
N PHE A 88 -15.61 0.19 -9.17
CA PHE A 88 -14.83 -0.84 -9.83
C PHE A 88 -13.82 -1.51 -8.90
N GLY A 89 -13.09 -0.69 -8.09
CA GLY A 89 -11.95 -1.15 -7.30
C GLY A 89 -12.33 -1.94 -6.05
N GLU A 90 -11.73 -3.10 -5.87
CA GLU A 90 -11.69 -3.84 -4.60
C GLU A 90 -10.75 -3.13 -3.61
N VAL A 91 -9.68 -2.52 -4.14
CA VAL A 91 -8.74 -1.66 -3.44
C VAL A 91 -8.69 -0.31 -4.15
N LEU A 92 -8.57 0.77 -3.38
CA LEU A 92 -8.42 2.11 -3.93
C LEU A 92 -7.02 2.65 -3.66
N PHE A 93 -6.45 3.33 -4.66
CA PHE A 93 -5.28 4.19 -4.49
C PHE A 93 -5.73 5.65 -4.58
N LEU A 94 -5.37 6.45 -3.58
CA LEU A 94 -5.58 7.90 -3.62
C LEU A 94 -4.26 8.61 -3.92
N ALA A 95 -4.21 9.31 -5.05
CA ALA A 95 -3.06 10.05 -5.53
C ALA A 95 -3.45 11.46 -5.99
N VAL A 96 -4.20 12.16 -5.16
CA VAL A 96 -4.77 13.50 -5.40
C VAL A 96 -4.08 14.58 -4.54
N PRO A 97 -4.25 15.87 -4.87
CA PRO A 97 -3.97 16.94 -3.91
C PRO A 97 -4.70 16.72 -2.59
N TYR A 98 -4.02 16.94 -1.45
CA TYR A 98 -4.60 16.65 -0.13
C TYR A 98 -5.89 17.45 0.12
N GLY A 99 -5.95 18.67 -0.42
CA GLY A 99 -7.14 19.53 -0.36
C GLY A 99 -8.40 18.96 -1.03
N ALA A 100 -8.28 17.90 -1.83
CA ALA A 100 -9.43 17.23 -2.44
C ALA A 100 -10.04 16.14 -1.55
N LEU A 101 -9.36 15.69 -0.49
CA LEU A 101 -9.83 14.60 0.36
C LEU A 101 -11.18 14.84 1.03
N PRO A 102 -11.52 16.06 1.53
CA PRO A 102 -12.85 16.31 2.11
C PRO A 102 -14.01 16.07 1.13
N GLU A 103 -13.84 16.50 -0.13
CA GLU A 103 -14.84 16.29 -1.18
C GLU A 103 -14.94 14.80 -1.55
N ILE A 104 -13.81 14.15 -1.76
CA ILE A 104 -13.75 12.71 -2.04
C ILE A 104 -14.40 11.89 -0.92
N GLY A 105 -14.10 12.19 0.34
CA GLY A 105 -14.67 11.49 1.47
C GLY A 105 -16.18 11.67 1.59
N LYS A 106 -16.70 12.83 1.19
CA LYS A 106 -18.14 13.10 1.14
C LYS A 106 -18.80 12.41 -0.05
N ASP A 107 -18.24 12.58 -1.25
CA ASP A 107 -18.87 12.14 -2.50
C ASP A 107 -18.81 10.61 -2.70
N LEU A 108 -17.83 9.97 -2.08
CA LEU A 108 -17.63 8.51 -2.16
C LEU A 108 -17.90 7.79 -0.83
N ALA A 109 -18.55 8.42 0.14
CA ALA A 109 -18.77 7.89 1.48
C ALA A 109 -19.44 6.50 1.50
N ASP A 110 -20.36 6.26 0.56
CA ASP A 110 -21.08 5.00 0.38
C ASP A 110 -20.20 3.88 -0.21
N LEU A 111 -19.12 4.23 -0.90
CA LEU A 111 -18.25 3.32 -1.63
C LEU A 111 -16.94 2.99 -0.89
N ILE A 112 -16.45 3.90 -0.04
CA ILE A 112 -15.17 3.75 0.64
C ILE A 112 -15.26 2.99 1.95
N LYS A 113 -16.46 2.88 2.53
CA LYS A 113 -16.66 2.21 3.83
C LYS A 113 -16.24 0.74 3.76
N GLY A 114 -15.28 0.37 4.61
CA GLY A 114 -14.72 -0.99 4.67
C GLY A 114 -13.76 -1.33 3.53
N LYS A 115 -13.49 -0.41 2.59
CA LYS A 115 -12.49 -0.63 1.54
C LYS A 115 -11.10 -0.31 2.03
N VAL A 116 -10.14 -1.10 1.56
CA VAL A 116 -8.72 -0.80 1.70
C VAL A 116 -8.37 0.38 0.80
N ILE A 117 -7.81 1.42 1.38
CA ILE A 117 -7.34 2.62 0.67
C ILE A 117 -5.85 2.81 0.91
N ILE A 118 -5.07 2.75 -0.17
CA ILE A 118 -3.66 3.11 -0.15
C ILE A 118 -3.55 4.62 -0.43
N ASP A 119 -3.20 5.38 0.61
CA ASP A 119 -3.16 6.84 0.58
C ASP A 119 -1.75 7.36 0.31
N ALA A 120 -1.52 7.82 -0.92
CA ALA A 120 -0.30 8.49 -1.37
C ALA A 120 -0.38 10.02 -1.35
N CYS A 121 -1.44 10.60 -0.76
CA CYS A 121 -1.66 12.04 -0.72
C CYS A 121 -0.75 12.72 0.29
N ASN A 122 -0.18 13.87 -0.08
CA ASN A 122 0.67 14.67 0.79
C ASN A 122 0.08 16.07 1.03
N PRO A 123 0.00 16.53 2.30
CA PRO A 123 -0.45 17.88 2.64
C PRO A 123 0.67 18.89 2.38
N PHE A 124 0.59 19.63 1.27
CA PHE A 124 1.50 20.70 0.92
C PHE A 124 0.84 22.07 1.20
N PRO A 125 1.27 22.84 2.23
CA PRO A 125 0.62 24.10 2.59
C PRO A 125 0.49 25.09 1.44
N ASN A 126 1.51 25.21 0.58
CA ASN A 126 1.50 26.10 -0.57
C ASN A 126 0.49 25.72 -1.67
N ARG A 127 0.01 24.47 -1.69
CA ARG A 127 -0.97 23.97 -2.65
C ARG A 127 -2.36 23.85 -2.03
N ASP A 128 -2.42 23.32 -0.81
CA ASP A 128 -3.64 22.86 -0.18
C ASP A 128 -4.14 23.83 0.93
N GLY A 129 -3.36 24.85 1.29
CA GLY A 129 -3.75 25.86 2.27
C GLY A 129 -3.95 25.32 3.69
N GLU A 130 -4.96 25.83 4.41
CA GLU A 130 -5.20 25.53 5.83
C GLU A 130 -5.46 24.06 6.13
N ILE A 131 -6.06 23.30 5.22
CA ILE A 131 -6.27 21.88 5.42
C ILE A 131 -4.95 21.12 5.48
N ALA A 132 -3.93 21.58 4.76
CA ALA A 132 -2.61 20.97 4.84
C ALA A 132 -1.93 21.29 6.18
N ASN A 133 -2.08 22.51 6.70
CA ASN A 133 -1.57 22.89 8.02
C ASN A 133 -2.20 22.03 9.11
N TRP A 134 -3.52 21.91 9.12
CA TRP A 134 -4.28 21.05 10.03
C TRP A 134 -3.86 19.59 9.94
N ALA A 135 -3.73 19.04 8.72
CA ALA A 135 -3.35 17.65 8.53
C ALA A 135 -1.90 17.34 8.98
N ARG A 136 -0.99 18.30 8.84
CA ARG A 136 0.39 18.18 9.33
C ARG A 136 0.45 18.23 10.86
N GLU A 137 -0.33 19.10 11.49
CA GLU A 137 -0.43 19.21 12.95
C GLU A 137 -1.03 17.93 13.56
N LYS A 138 -2.15 17.47 13.02
CA LYS A 138 -2.84 16.25 13.46
C LYS A 138 -2.02 14.98 13.20
N GLY A 139 -1.18 14.98 12.18
CA GLY A 139 -0.54 13.81 11.59
C GLY A 139 -1.33 13.35 10.36
N ALA A 140 -0.67 13.32 9.19
CA ALA A 140 -1.33 13.10 7.91
C ALA A 140 -2.13 11.78 7.82
N GLY A 141 -1.70 10.72 8.51
CA GLY A 141 -2.44 9.45 8.56
C GLY A 141 -3.76 9.57 9.31
N LEU A 142 -3.74 10.14 10.51
CA LEU A 142 -4.95 10.38 11.32
C LEU A 142 -5.90 11.38 10.66
N ALA A 143 -5.34 12.38 10.00
CA ALA A 143 -6.13 13.36 9.25
C ALA A 143 -6.83 12.73 8.05
N SER A 144 -6.16 11.85 7.29
CA SER A 144 -6.79 11.11 6.20
C SER A 144 -7.92 10.20 6.70
N ALA A 145 -7.75 9.53 7.85
CA ALA A 145 -8.80 8.70 8.43
C ALA A 145 -10.04 9.51 8.84
N GLU A 146 -9.87 10.74 9.32
CA GLU A 146 -10.99 11.63 9.64
C GLU A 146 -11.71 12.13 8.38
N LEU A 147 -10.97 12.40 7.31
CA LEU A 147 -11.53 12.86 6.03
C LEU A 147 -12.20 11.75 5.21
N LEU A 148 -11.86 10.49 5.47
CA LEU A 148 -12.35 9.30 4.75
C LEU A 148 -12.98 8.30 5.73
N PRO A 149 -14.08 8.67 6.40
CA PRO A 149 -14.62 7.89 7.52
C PRO A 149 -15.06 6.48 7.10
N GLY A 150 -14.60 5.51 7.85
CA GLY A 150 -14.91 4.08 7.63
C GLY A 150 -14.05 3.38 6.60
N ALA A 151 -13.13 4.06 5.93
CA ALA A 151 -12.13 3.44 5.07
C ALA A 151 -11.02 2.78 5.91
N LEU A 152 -10.44 1.69 5.40
CA LEU A 152 -9.29 1.01 5.98
C LEU A 152 -8.02 1.56 5.33
N ILE A 153 -7.43 2.59 5.95
CA ILE A 153 -6.34 3.38 5.34
C ILE A 153 -4.98 2.76 5.63
N VAL A 154 -4.17 2.66 4.58
CA VAL A 154 -2.73 2.41 4.66
C VAL A 154 -2.01 3.53 3.94
N ARG A 155 -1.20 4.30 4.65
CA ARG A 155 -0.35 5.32 4.02
C ARG A 155 0.88 4.66 3.41
N ALA A 156 1.15 4.98 2.15
CA ALA A 156 2.30 4.50 1.41
C ALA A 156 2.64 5.45 0.24
N PHE A 157 3.86 5.40 -0.27
CA PHE A 157 4.35 6.21 -1.41
C PHE A 157 4.41 7.73 -1.16
N ASN A 158 4.29 8.16 0.07
CA ASN A 158 4.22 9.57 0.44
C ASN A 158 5.57 10.29 0.39
N ALA A 159 6.65 9.56 0.58
CA ALA A 159 7.98 10.10 0.80
C ALA A 159 9.00 9.77 -0.31
N ILE A 160 8.54 9.22 -1.43
CA ILE A 160 9.36 8.86 -2.60
C ILE A 160 8.91 9.61 -3.85
N GLY A 161 9.83 9.85 -4.79
CA GLY A 161 9.54 10.57 -6.04
C GLY A 161 8.76 9.73 -7.06
N SER A 162 7.81 10.34 -7.77
CA SER A 162 6.94 9.66 -8.76
C SER A 162 7.72 8.98 -9.89
N VAL A 163 8.90 9.46 -10.26
CA VAL A 163 9.75 8.81 -11.28
C VAL A 163 10.19 7.43 -10.79
N ARG A 164 10.62 7.32 -9.54
CA ARG A 164 11.03 6.03 -8.95
C ARG A 164 9.85 5.09 -8.75
N MET A 165 8.65 5.63 -8.50
CA MET A 165 7.42 4.83 -8.37
C MET A 165 7.13 3.98 -9.60
N GLY A 166 7.47 4.47 -10.80
CA GLY A 166 7.24 3.75 -12.06
C GLY A 166 8.38 2.81 -12.48
N SER A 167 9.47 2.71 -11.73
CA SER A 167 10.65 1.94 -12.14
C SER A 167 11.15 0.90 -11.12
N ALA A 168 10.61 0.88 -9.91
CA ALA A 168 11.08 -0.03 -8.85
C ALA A 168 10.93 -1.52 -9.20
N TYR A 169 9.96 -1.87 -10.04
CA TYR A 169 9.78 -3.25 -10.52
C TYR A 169 10.99 -3.81 -11.30
N GLN A 170 11.88 -2.95 -11.80
CA GLN A 170 13.11 -3.35 -12.49
C GLN A 170 14.18 -3.86 -11.53
N GLU A 171 14.09 -3.49 -10.24
CA GLU A 171 15.02 -3.87 -9.18
C GLU A 171 14.23 -4.33 -7.93
N PRO A 172 13.50 -5.46 -8.02
CA PRO A 172 12.57 -5.88 -6.96
C PRO A 172 13.27 -6.07 -5.61
N GLY A 173 12.65 -5.52 -4.55
CA GLY A 173 13.13 -5.65 -3.17
C GLY A 173 14.33 -4.77 -2.79
N VAL A 174 14.89 -4.00 -3.72
CA VAL A 174 16.02 -3.08 -3.43
C VAL A 174 15.54 -1.87 -2.66
N VAL A 175 14.39 -1.30 -3.04
CA VAL A 175 13.83 -0.12 -2.41
C VAL A 175 12.78 -0.51 -1.37
N GLY A 176 13.00 -0.09 -0.13
CA GLY A 176 12.01 -0.20 0.93
C GLY A 176 10.87 0.81 0.74
N MET A 177 9.66 0.41 1.15
CA MET A 177 8.50 1.30 1.20
C MET A 177 7.98 1.37 2.63
N PRO A 178 8.20 2.48 3.35
CA PRO A 178 7.62 2.65 4.67
C PRO A 178 6.10 2.81 4.56
N ILE A 179 5.37 2.06 5.35
CA ILE A 179 3.90 2.09 5.41
C ILE A 179 3.41 2.27 6.84
N ALA A 180 2.24 2.89 6.99
CA ALA A 180 1.55 3.05 8.27
C ALA A 180 0.07 2.73 8.12
N GLY A 181 -0.51 1.97 9.06
CA GLY A 181 -1.91 1.58 9.03
C GLY A 181 -2.32 0.83 10.29
N ASP A 182 -3.59 0.94 10.68
CA ASP A 182 -4.12 0.37 11.92
C ASP A 182 -4.76 -1.03 11.71
N ASP A 183 -5.31 -1.28 10.53
CA ASP A 183 -5.96 -2.54 10.21
C ASP A 183 -4.98 -3.55 9.62
N ALA A 184 -4.83 -4.71 10.27
CA ALA A 184 -3.84 -5.71 9.88
C ALA A 184 -4.12 -6.36 8.52
N GLU A 185 -5.39 -6.52 8.13
CA GLU A 185 -5.76 -7.09 6.84
C GLU A 185 -5.50 -6.09 5.72
N ALA A 186 -5.84 -4.81 5.94
CA ALA A 186 -5.53 -3.74 5.00
C ALA A 186 -4.02 -3.58 4.80
N VAL A 187 -3.23 -3.64 5.87
CA VAL A 187 -1.76 -3.62 5.81
C VAL A 187 -1.23 -4.82 5.03
N ALA A 188 -1.81 -6.01 5.22
CA ALA A 188 -1.40 -7.21 4.47
C ALA A 188 -1.69 -7.07 2.97
N VAL A 189 -2.89 -6.59 2.60
CA VAL A 189 -3.28 -6.32 1.20
C VAL A 189 -2.36 -5.28 0.57
N ALA A 190 -2.16 -4.14 1.23
CA ALA A 190 -1.26 -3.09 0.75
C ALA A 190 0.17 -3.60 0.58
N SER A 191 0.68 -4.37 1.55
CA SER A 191 2.02 -4.96 1.48
C SER A 191 2.18 -5.93 0.32
N GLY A 192 1.15 -6.70 -0.02
CA GLY A 192 1.13 -7.57 -1.19
C GLY A 192 1.32 -6.76 -2.47
N LEU A 193 0.45 -5.79 -2.71
CA LEU A 193 0.49 -4.91 -3.89
C LEU A 193 1.82 -4.14 -4.00
N ILE A 194 2.36 -3.67 -2.88
CA ILE A 194 3.64 -2.97 -2.82
C ILE A 194 4.80 -3.87 -3.27
N ARG A 195 4.81 -5.16 -2.86
CA ARG A 195 5.82 -6.13 -3.33
C ARG A 195 5.69 -6.43 -4.81
N GLU A 196 4.48 -6.60 -5.31
CA GLU A 196 4.23 -6.93 -6.71
C GLU A 196 4.73 -5.85 -7.66
N ILE A 197 4.76 -4.60 -7.22
CA ILE A 197 5.33 -3.48 -7.99
C ILE A 197 6.79 -3.17 -7.63
N GLY A 198 7.49 -4.10 -6.94
CA GLY A 198 8.94 -4.11 -6.80
C GLY A 198 9.51 -3.50 -5.53
N TYR A 199 8.68 -3.11 -4.55
CA TYR A 199 9.16 -2.57 -3.28
C TYR A 199 9.16 -3.61 -2.16
N GLU A 200 9.99 -3.40 -1.12
CA GLU A 200 9.87 -4.14 0.14
C GLU A 200 9.10 -3.29 1.18
N PRO A 201 7.85 -3.63 1.52
CA PRO A 201 7.07 -2.86 2.47
C PRO A 201 7.60 -3.03 3.89
N VAL A 202 7.68 -1.93 4.63
CA VAL A 202 8.08 -1.90 6.04
C VAL A 202 7.01 -1.18 6.84
N LEU A 203 6.23 -1.93 7.62
CA LEU A 203 5.27 -1.33 8.55
C LEU A 203 6.03 -0.63 9.67
N ILE A 204 5.83 0.68 9.81
CA ILE A 204 6.48 1.51 10.83
C ILE A 204 5.58 1.79 12.05
N GLY A 205 4.32 1.39 12.00
CA GLY A 205 3.33 1.55 13.06
C GLY A 205 1.93 1.87 12.53
N GLY A 206 1.04 2.32 13.42
CA GLY A 206 -0.32 2.72 13.09
C GLY A 206 -0.37 4.04 12.30
N LEU A 207 -1.58 4.54 12.05
CA LEU A 207 -1.80 5.77 11.25
C LEU A 207 -1.20 7.02 11.91
N GLU A 208 -0.95 7.03 13.22
CA GLU A 208 -0.22 8.10 13.91
C GLU A 208 1.21 8.27 13.37
N MET A 209 1.86 7.17 12.95
CA MET A 209 3.17 7.19 12.32
C MET A 209 3.15 7.78 10.90
N GLY A 210 1.98 7.95 10.33
CA GLY A 210 1.80 8.63 9.04
C GLY A 210 2.29 10.09 9.00
N ARG A 211 2.53 10.71 10.16
CA ARG A 211 3.18 12.03 10.27
C ARG A 211 4.63 12.03 9.75
N HIS A 212 5.28 10.87 9.80
CA HIS A 212 6.64 10.66 9.32
C HIS A 212 6.70 10.24 7.85
N LEU A 213 5.54 9.94 7.24
CA LEU A 213 5.39 9.58 5.83
C LEU A 213 4.97 10.81 5.00
N ILE A 214 5.80 11.83 5.01
CA ILE A 214 5.63 13.06 4.20
C ILE A 214 7.02 13.53 3.73
N PRO A 215 7.10 14.30 2.62
CA PRO A 215 8.36 14.89 2.19
C PRO A 215 9.00 15.78 3.26
N GLY A 216 10.32 15.64 3.42
CA GLY A 216 11.11 16.43 4.39
C GLY A 216 11.26 15.76 5.77
N THR A 217 10.76 14.56 5.98
CA THR A 217 11.01 13.74 7.16
C THR A 217 12.23 12.83 6.96
N PRO A 218 12.77 12.19 8.02
CA PRO A 218 13.87 11.25 7.88
C PRO A 218 13.62 10.05 6.97
N LEU A 219 12.33 9.67 6.77
CA LEU A 219 11.93 8.58 5.87
C LEU A 219 11.74 9.04 4.42
N ALA A 220 11.99 10.32 4.11
CA ALA A 220 11.88 10.84 2.75
C ALA A 220 13.11 10.43 1.91
N GLY A 221 12.85 9.95 0.69
CA GLY A 221 13.89 9.49 -0.23
C GLY A 221 13.84 7.98 -0.45
N GLU A 222 14.92 7.47 -1.06
CA GLU A 222 15.13 6.05 -1.26
C GLU A 222 15.94 5.46 -0.11
N HIS A 223 15.37 4.45 0.52
CA HIS A 223 16.01 3.69 1.60
C HIS A 223 15.79 2.20 1.34
N SER A 224 16.71 1.38 1.79
CA SER A 224 16.48 -0.06 1.92
C SER A 224 15.49 -0.35 3.06
N ALA A 225 14.90 -1.53 3.08
CA ALA A 225 14.01 -1.94 4.16
C ALA A 225 14.70 -1.92 5.54
N GLU A 226 15.99 -2.22 5.59
CA GLU A 226 16.77 -2.20 6.84
C GLU A 226 16.99 -0.78 7.34
N GLU A 227 17.34 0.16 6.47
CA GLU A 227 17.48 1.57 6.83
C GLU A 227 16.17 2.16 7.34
N ILE A 228 15.03 1.80 6.70
CA ILE A 228 13.70 2.23 7.17
C ILE A 228 13.44 1.74 8.59
N ARG A 229 13.75 0.46 8.91
CA ARG A 229 13.58 -0.08 10.27
C ARG A 229 14.44 0.66 11.27
N GLN A 230 15.69 0.98 10.92
CA GLN A 230 16.60 1.72 11.79
C GLN A 230 16.13 3.15 12.03
N ILE A 231 15.67 3.85 10.98
CA ILE A 231 15.11 5.20 11.10
C ILE A 231 13.83 5.15 11.96
N ALA A 232 12.92 4.21 11.67
CA ALA A 232 11.64 4.09 12.37
C ALA A 232 11.81 3.80 13.86
N ALA A 233 12.83 3.03 14.26
CA ALA A 233 13.14 2.76 15.66
C ALA A 233 13.57 4.01 16.45
N GLY A 234 13.95 5.09 15.79
CA GLY A 234 14.29 6.38 16.39
C GLY A 234 13.19 7.45 16.29
N LEU A 235 12.02 7.11 15.75
CA LEU A 235 10.88 8.03 15.67
C LEU A 235 9.99 7.87 16.91
N GLU A 236 9.69 9.00 17.56
CA GLU A 236 8.74 9.11 18.67
C GLU A 236 7.37 9.60 18.18
#